data_32b07d708786d58738ad2a254d79c7b3
#
_entry.id   32b07d708786d58738ad2a254d79c7b3
#
_cell.length_a   1.000
_cell.length_b   1.000
_cell.length_c   1.000
_cell.angle_alpha   90.00
_cell.angle_beta   90.00
_cell.angle_gamma   90.00
#
_symmetry.space_group_name_H-M   'P 1'
#
loop_
_entity.id
_entity.type
_entity.pdbx_description
1 polymer ?
#
loop_
_entity_poly.entity_id
_entity_poly.type
_entity_poly.pdbx_seq_one_letter_code
_entity_poly.pdbx_strand_id
1 'polypeptide(L)'
;MASHIVSMAATAYAKAQNAPDLKGSSFADAELAVNNSNFIKTYDVLVGDKGRAHVMPKRGIAVLCCMDARLDPNAMLGLEVGDAHIIRNGGGRAADALRSLIGSQEALQTREIIVIHHEDCGYSHASTWVIQKALKARTGPAAHPLVDQISLQEFKDPRESVAEDVAFLRESPLVHPDSKDMISGWVTSTVYQV
;
A
#
# COMPACT_ATOMS: atom_id res chain seq x y z
N MET A 1 -9.76 -13.62 21.11
CA MET A 1 -8.86 -12.61 20.51
C MET A 1 -9.46 -11.89 19.29
N ALA A 2 -10.05 -12.58 18.32
CA ALA A 2 -10.68 -11.96 17.14
C ALA A 2 -11.77 -10.92 17.46
N SER A 3 -12.62 -11.15 18.45
CA SER A 3 -13.69 -10.22 18.83
C SER A 3 -13.17 -8.88 19.38
N HIS A 4 -11.99 -8.87 20.01
CA HIS A 4 -11.37 -7.65 20.57
C HIS A 4 -10.77 -6.75 19.48
N ILE A 5 -10.17 -7.36 18.45
CA ILE A 5 -9.58 -6.65 17.30
C ILE A 5 -10.70 -6.01 16.46
N VAL A 6 -11.79 -6.72 16.23
CA VAL A 6 -12.97 -6.19 15.50
C VAL A 6 -13.59 -5.01 16.27
N SER A 7 -13.65 -5.08 17.60
CA SER A 7 -14.13 -3.97 18.46
C SER A 7 -13.20 -2.74 18.36
N MET A 8 -11.88 -2.94 18.34
CA MET A 8 -10.92 -1.84 18.21
C MET A 8 -10.97 -1.17 16.83
N ALA A 9 -11.13 -1.95 15.76
CA ALA A 9 -11.29 -1.43 14.41
C ALA A 9 -12.59 -0.62 14.26
N ALA A 10 -13.71 -1.11 14.82
CA ALA A 10 -14.98 -0.39 14.83
C ALA A 10 -14.89 0.93 15.62
N THR A 11 -14.17 0.95 16.74
CA THR A 11 -13.95 2.16 17.55
C THR A 11 -13.05 3.17 16.85
N ALA A 12 -12.01 2.70 16.15
CA ALA A 12 -11.13 3.54 15.33
C ALA A 12 -11.89 4.15 14.13
N TYR A 13 -12.77 3.37 13.49
CA TYR A 13 -13.64 3.84 12.40
C TYR A 13 -14.63 4.90 12.88
N ALA A 14 -15.27 4.70 14.03
CA ALA A 14 -16.19 5.69 14.63
C ALA A 14 -15.46 6.99 15.03
N LYS A 15 -14.20 6.90 15.51
CA LYS A 15 -13.35 8.07 15.77
C LYS A 15 -12.93 8.80 14.49
N ALA A 16 -12.69 8.09 13.40
CA ALA A 16 -12.32 8.70 12.11
C ALA A 16 -13.47 9.52 11.50
N GLN A 17 -14.73 9.15 11.77
CA GLN A 17 -15.90 9.95 11.34
C GLN A 17 -16.03 11.30 12.09
N ASN A 18 -15.38 11.43 13.25
CA ASN A 18 -15.30 12.65 14.03
C ASN A 18 -13.89 13.28 13.95
N ALA A 19 -13.12 12.99 12.90
CA ALA A 19 -11.81 13.59 12.71
C ALA A 19 -11.94 15.12 12.62
N PRO A 20 -11.04 15.88 13.28
CA PRO A 20 -11.11 17.32 13.21
C PRO A 20 -10.95 17.81 11.78
N ASP A 21 -11.71 18.82 11.45
CA ASP A 21 -11.69 19.56 10.20
C ASP A 21 -10.25 19.93 9.82
N LEU A 22 -9.71 19.32 8.77
CA LEU A 22 -8.35 19.59 8.28
C LEU A 22 -8.32 20.94 7.56
N LYS A 23 -8.43 22.03 8.30
CA LYS A 23 -8.36 23.39 7.76
C LYS A 23 -6.98 23.66 7.20
N GLY A 24 -6.92 24.00 5.92
CA GLY A 24 -5.72 24.51 5.28
C GLY A 24 -5.04 23.61 4.25
N SER A 25 -5.71 22.56 3.77
CA SER A 25 -5.24 21.75 2.65
C SER A 25 -5.38 22.51 1.32
N SER A 26 -4.35 22.47 0.47
CA SER A 26 -4.38 23.05 -0.88
C SER A 26 -5.27 22.24 -1.86
N PHE A 27 -5.58 21.02 -1.53
CA PHE A 27 -6.64 20.23 -2.16
C PHE A 27 -7.94 20.70 -1.53
N ALA A 28 -8.81 21.35 -2.29
CA ALA A 28 -9.95 22.08 -1.76
C ALA A 28 -10.78 21.21 -0.82
N ASP A 29 -10.78 21.53 0.47
CA ASP A 29 -11.51 20.80 1.52
C ASP A 29 -12.98 20.58 1.14
N ALA A 30 -13.57 21.55 0.42
CA ALA A 30 -14.93 21.46 -0.10
C ALA A 30 -15.09 20.34 -1.16
N GLU A 31 -14.12 20.16 -2.04
CA GLU A 31 -14.15 19.11 -3.07
C GLU A 31 -13.98 17.72 -2.44
N LEU A 32 -13.07 17.58 -1.51
CA LEU A 32 -12.88 16.34 -0.74
C LEU A 32 -14.17 15.96 0.01
N ALA A 33 -14.79 16.92 0.70
CA ALA A 33 -16.02 16.70 1.45
C ALA A 33 -17.18 16.26 0.54
N VAL A 34 -17.34 16.92 -0.62
CA VAL A 34 -18.36 16.56 -1.61
C VAL A 34 -18.10 15.17 -2.18
N ASN A 35 -16.88 14.88 -2.60
CA ASN A 35 -16.51 13.58 -3.17
C ASN A 35 -16.69 12.46 -2.14
N ASN A 36 -16.26 12.66 -0.89
CA ASN A 36 -16.45 11.68 0.18
C ASN A 36 -17.94 11.47 0.50
N SER A 37 -18.75 12.55 0.54
CA SER A 37 -20.19 12.44 0.76
C SER A 37 -20.90 11.67 -0.36
N ASN A 38 -20.47 11.85 -1.61
CA ASN A 38 -20.98 11.10 -2.75
C ASN A 38 -20.53 9.63 -2.69
N PHE A 39 -19.27 9.38 -2.35
CA PHE A 39 -18.75 8.03 -2.17
C PHE A 39 -19.53 7.25 -1.09
N ILE A 40 -19.78 7.88 0.07
CA ILE A 40 -20.56 7.24 1.15
C ILE A 40 -21.96 6.84 0.66
N LYS A 41 -22.64 7.70 -0.13
CA LYS A 41 -23.98 7.39 -0.65
C LYS A 41 -23.98 6.20 -1.63
N THR A 42 -22.88 5.98 -2.33
CA THR A 42 -22.75 4.90 -3.31
C THR A 42 -22.08 3.66 -2.72
N TYR A 43 -21.53 3.76 -1.50
CA TYR A 43 -20.74 2.69 -0.88
C TYR A 43 -21.54 1.40 -0.69
N ASP A 44 -22.80 1.49 -0.28
CA ASP A 44 -23.68 0.33 -0.11
C ASP A 44 -23.94 -0.42 -1.41
N VAL A 45 -23.95 0.31 -2.54
CA VAL A 45 -24.05 -0.29 -3.88
C VAL A 45 -22.77 -1.02 -4.26
N LEU A 46 -21.61 -0.50 -3.85
CA LEU A 46 -20.29 -1.09 -4.17
C LEU A 46 -19.96 -2.32 -3.33
N VAL A 47 -20.45 -2.40 -2.09
CA VAL A 47 -20.11 -3.48 -1.15
C VAL A 47 -21.26 -4.46 -0.89
N GLY A 48 -22.44 -4.23 -1.47
CA GLY A 48 -23.62 -5.10 -1.37
C GLY A 48 -24.46 -4.88 -0.10
N ASP A 49 -25.55 -5.64 -0.01
CA ASP A 49 -26.77 -5.48 0.79
C ASP A 49 -26.65 -5.12 2.28
N LYS A 50 -25.49 -4.95 2.86
CA LYS A 50 -25.40 -4.78 4.33
C LYS A 50 -24.51 -3.62 4.78
N GLY A 51 -24.14 -2.71 3.91
CA GLY A 51 -23.49 -1.44 4.25
C GLY A 51 -22.16 -1.57 4.99
N ARG A 52 -21.53 -2.73 5.00
CA ARG A 52 -20.23 -2.98 5.62
C ARG A 52 -19.46 -4.00 4.82
N ALA A 53 -18.43 -3.55 4.11
CA ALA A 53 -17.41 -4.47 3.63
C ALA A 53 -16.89 -5.27 4.82
N HIS A 54 -16.71 -6.55 4.64
CA HIS A 54 -16.11 -7.40 5.67
C HIS A 54 -14.69 -6.89 5.92
N VAL A 55 -14.27 -6.78 7.19
CA VAL A 55 -12.93 -6.30 7.55
C VAL A 55 -11.84 -7.18 6.94
N MET A 56 -12.10 -8.47 6.84
CA MET A 56 -11.24 -9.43 6.17
C MET A 56 -11.50 -9.40 4.66
N PRO A 57 -10.44 -9.31 3.83
CA PRO A 57 -10.61 -9.31 2.38
C PRO A 57 -11.20 -10.64 1.90
N LYS A 58 -12.24 -10.56 1.05
CA LYS A 58 -13.03 -11.72 0.60
C LYS A 58 -12.17 -12.80 -0.07
N ARG A 59 -11.10 -12.40 -0.79
CA ARG A 59 -10.22 -13.33 -1.50
C ARG A 59 -9.01 -13.78 -0.67
N GLY A 60 -8.82 -13.23 0.53
CA GLY A 60 -7.65 -13.55 1.38
C GLY A 60 -6.32 -13.11 0.78
N ILE A 61 -6.32 -12.09 -0.10
CA ILE A 61 -5.17 -11.64 -0.88
C ILE A 61 -4.67 -10.30 -0.33
N ALA A 62 -3.34 -10.14 -0.29
CA ALA A 62 -2.66 -8.85 -0.14
C ALA A 62 -1.88 -8.53 -1.43
N VAL A 63 -2.16 -7.39 -2.04
CA VAL A 63 -1.45 -6.88 -3.21
C VAL A 63 -0.49 -5.80 -2.75
N LEU A 64 0.78 -5.94 -3.09
CA LEU A 64 1.81 -4.91 -2.92
C LEU A 64 2.20 -4.34 -4.27
N CYS A 65 2.10 -3.04 -4.45
CA CYS A 65 2.52 -2.39 -5.69
C CYS A 65 3.08 -0.98 -5.47
N CYS A 66 3.63 -0.40 -6.55
CA CYS A 66 4.14 0.97 -6.52
C CYS A 66 3.02 2.00 -6.27
N MET A 67 3.41 3.11 -5.62
CA MET A 67 2.55 4.29 -5.41
C MET A 67 2.33 5.13 -6.66
N ASP A 68 2.92 4.77 -7.81
CA ASP A 68 2.83 5.50 -9.07
C ASP A 68 1.36 5.80 -9.43
N ALA A 69 1.07 7.08 -9.67
CA ALA A 69 -0.31 7.55 -9.90
C ALA A 69 -0.95 6.97 -11.18
N ARG A 70 -0.15 6.40 -12.08
CA ARG A 70 -0.61 5.73 -13.31
C ARG A 70 -1.16 4.33 -13.06
N LEU A 71 -0.92 3.74 -11.87
CA LEU A 71 -1.38 2.39 -11.52
C LEU A 71 -2.72 2.43 -10.78
N ASP A 72 -3.66 1.64 -11.25
CA ASP A 72 -4.88 1.28 -10.52
C ASP A 72 -4.91 -0.24 -10.29
N PRO A 73 -4.43 -0.72 -9.13
CA PRO A 73 -4.35 -2.15 -8.85
C PRO A 73 -5.71 -2.87 -8.88
N ASN A 74 -6.79 -2.18 -8.50
CA ASN A 74 -8.12 -2.78 -8.55
C ASN A 74 -8.55 -3.04 -9.98
N ALA A 75 -8.42 -2.03 -10.86
CA ALA A 75 -8.76 -2.18 -12.28
C ALA A 75 -7.85 -3.20 -12.97
N MET A 76 -6.53 -3.16 -12.68
CA MET A 76 -5.54 -4.08 -13.28
C MET A 76 -5.82 -5.55 -12.99
N LEU A 77 -6.32 -5.84 -11.78
CA LEU A 77 -6.55 -7.22 -11.30
C LEU A 77 -8.02 -7.63 -11.33
N GLY A 78 -8.92 -6.74 -11.76
CA GLY A 78 -10.36 -6.99 -11.73
C GLY A 78 -10.90 -7.20 -10.30
N LEU A 79 -10.39 -6.42 -9.34
CA LEU A 79 -10.79 -6.49 -7.94
C LEU A 79 -11.87 -5.46 -7.64
N GLU A 80 -12.82 -5.88 -6.81
CA GLU A 80 -13.85 -5.02 -6.25
C GLU A 80 -13.48 -4.55 -4.83
N VAL A 81 -14.21 -3.57 -4.32
CA VAL A 81 -14.05 -3.10 -2.94
C VAL A 81 -14.30 -4.26 -1.97
N GLY A 82 -13.33 -4.51 -1.09
CA GLY A 82 -13.38 -5.60 -0.12
C GLY A 82 -12.79 -6.93 -0.58
N ASP A 83 -12.30 -7.04 -1.81
CA ASP A 83 -11.71 -8.28 -2.32
C ASP A 83 -10.30 -8.55 -1.77
N ALA A 84 -9.47 -7.53 -1.68
CA ALA A 84 -8.06 -7.65 -1.31
C ALA A 84 -7.58 -6.45 -0.48
N HIS A 85 -6.50 -6.61 0.26
CA HIS A 85 -5.73 -5.49 0.77
C HIS A 85 -4.81 -4.94 -0.31
N ILE A 86 -4.86 -3.64 -0.55
CA ILE A 86 -3.96 -2.95 -1.49
C ILE A 86 -2.94 -2.14 -0.69
N ILE A 87 -1.68 -2.55 -0.76
CA ILE A 87 -0.54 -1.90 -0.12
C ILE A 87 0.27 -1.20 -1.20
N ARG A 88 0.55 0.09 -1.03
CA ARG A 88 1.30 0.87 -2.01
C ARG A 88 2.41 1.66 -1.33
N ASN A 89 3.61 1.56 -1.88
CA ASN A 89 4.77 2.36 -1.45
C ASN A 89 5.67 2.71 -2.63
N GLY A 90 6.72 3.45 -2.39
CA GLY A 90 7.70 3.80 -3.42
C GLY A 90 8.38 2.56 -3.99
N GLY A 91 8.23 2.31 -5.29
CA GLY A 91 8.79 1.15 -5.97
C GLY A 91 8.07 -0.17 -5.72
N GLY A 92 7.07 -0.24 -4.86
CA GLY A 92 6.38 -1.50 -4.50
C GLY A 92 7.24 -2.45 -3.65
N ARG A 93 8.18 -1.90 -2.84
CA ARG A 93 9.21 -2.68 -2.14
C ARG A 93 8.68 -3.45 -0.94
N ALA A 94 9.00 -4.75 -0.87
CA ALA A 94 8.50 -5.66 0.15
C ALA A 94 9.05 -5.36 1.55
N ALA A 95 10.30 -4.95 1.67
CA ALA A 95 10.90 -4.63 2.97
C ALA A 95 10.17 -3.45 3.65
N ASP A 96 9.76 -2.44 2.89
CA ASP A 96 9.01 -1.30 3.38
C ASP A 96 7.53 -1.64 3.69
N ALA A 97 6.98 -2.64 3.00
CA ALA A 97 5.61 -3.12 3.19
C ALA A 97 5.45 -4.15 4.31
N LEU A 98 6.54 -4.71 4.83
CA LEU A 98 6.53 -5.90 5.70
C LEU A 98 5.60 -5.74 6.90
N ARG A 99 5.61 -4.58 7.57
CA ARG A 99 4.71 -4.29 8.71
C ARG A 99 3.24 -4.42 8.32
N SER A 100 2.85 -3.91 7.15
CA SER A 100 1.47 -3.97 6.66
C SER A 100 1.08 -5.38 6.26
N LEU A 101 2.00 -6.13 5.64
CA LEU A 101 1.80 -7.54 5.29
C LEU A 101 1.61 -8.41 6.54
N ILE A 102 2.41 -8.22 7.58
CA ILE A 102 2.23 -8.92 8.87
C ILE A 102 0.84 -8.64 9.44
N GLY A 103 0.43 -7.37 9.51
CA GLY A 103 -0.91 -7.01 9.98
C GLY A 103 -2.03 -7.62 9.14
N SER A 104 -1.85 -7.66 7.82
CA SER A 104 -2.77 -8.30 6.88
C SER A 104 -2.91 -9.80 7.13
N GLN A 105 -1.82 -10.48 7.43
CA GLN A 105 -1.80 -11.92 7.64
C GLN A 105 -2.30 -12.34 9.04
N GLU A 106 -1.75 -11.72 10.08
CA GLU A 106 -2.01 -12.13 11.46
C GLU A 106 -3.36 -11.65 11.99
N ALA A 107 -3.75 -10.42 11.64
CA ALA A 107 -5.00 -9.83 12.12
C ALA A 107 -6.19 -10.06 11.17
N LEU A 108 -5.95 -10.12 9.85
CA LEU A 108 -6.98 -10.10 8.82
C LEU A 108 -6.93 -11.30 7.87
N GLN A 109 -6.10 -12.30 8.20
CA GLN A 109 -6.11 -13.67 7.65
C GLN A 109 -5.81 -13.76 6.15
N THR A 110 -5.11 -12.82 5.55
CA THR A 110 -4.63 -13.01 4.18
C THR A 110 -3.56 -14.11 4.14
N ARG A 111 -3.53 -14.85 3.02
CA ARG A 111 -2.54 -15.93 2.84
C ARG A 111 -1.83 -15.83 1.50
N GLU A 112 -2.42 -15.19 0.52
CA GLU A 112 -1.79 -14.93 -0.76
C GLU A 112 -1.17 -13.52 -0.79
N ILE A 113 0.04 -13.39 -1.35
CA ILE A 113 0.70 -12.11 -1.57
C ILE A 113 1.06 -11.99 -3.05
N ILE A 114 0.62 -10.89 -3.67
CA ILE A 114 0.94 -10.55 -5.05
C ILE A 114 1.81 -9.29 -5.03
N VAL A 115 3.06 -9.40 -5.48
CA VAL A 115 3.99 -8.27 -5.61
C VAL A 115 3.98 -7.81 -7.06
N ILE A 116 3.67 -6.53 -7.29
CA ILE A 116 3.60 -5.95 -8.64
C ILE A 116 4.58 -4.78 -8.74
N HIS A 117 5.59 -4.95 -9.60
CA HIS A 117 6.41 -3.85 -10.06
C HIS A 117 5.95 -3.40 -11.44
N HIS A 118 6.50 -2.29 -11.94
CA HIS A 118 6.12 -1.79 -13.26
C HIS A 118 7.32 -1.23 -14.02
N GLU A 119 7.22 -1.27 -15.33
CA GLU A 119 8.19 -0.62 -16.22
C GLU A 119 8.14 0.90 -16.04
N ASP A 120 9.24 1.58 -16.36
CA ASP A 120 9.37 3.04 -16.21
C ASP A 120 9.01 3.55 -14.79
N CYS A 121 9.38 2.79 -13.77
CA CYS A 121 9.19 3.18 -12.38
C CYS A 121 10.14 4.32 -12.00
N GLY A 122 9.62 5.37 -11.33
CA GLY A 122 10.47 6.45 -10.83
C GLY A 122 11.59 5.97 -9.90
N TYR A 123 11.39 4.87 -9.19
CA TYR A 123 12.39 4.25 -8.31
C TYR A 123 13.49 3.49 -9.05
N SER A 124 13.33 3.17 -10.34
CA SER A 124 14.42 2.66 -11.19
C SER A 124 15.40 3.76 -11.65
N HIS A 125 14.98 5.00 -11.56
CA HIS A 125 15.76 6.19 -11.89
C HIS A 125 16.20 6.99 -10.66
N ALA A 126 15.68 6.64 -9.48
CA ALA A 126 16.01 7.32 -8.23
C ALA A 126 17.43 6.99 -7.75
N SER A 127 17.93 7.84 -6.86
CA SER A 127 19.18 7.59 -6.14
C SER A 127 19.05 8.07 -4.71
N THR A 128 19.22 7.16 -3.76
CA THR A 128 19.24 7.46 -2.33
C THR A 128 20.23 8.59 -2.02
N TRP A 129 21.44 8.54 -2.60
CA TRP A 129 22.46 9.57 -2.38
C TRP A 129 22.00 10.96 -2.84
N VAL A 130 21.37 11.07 -4.01
CA VAL A 130 20.87 12.36 -4.55
C VAL A 130 19.80 12.94 -3.63
N ILE A 131 18.87 12.11 -3.18
CA ILE A 131 17.79 12.54 -2.27
C ILE A 131 18.35 12.93 -0.90
N GLN A 132 19.24 12.14 -0.33
CA GLN A 132 19.89 12.47 0.94
C GLN A 132 20.66 13.81 0.84
N LYS A 133 21.41 14.02 -0.25
CA LYS A 133 22.11 15.29 -0.50
C LYS A 133 21.14 16.49 -0.55
N ALA A 134 20.04 16.36 -1.26
CA ALA A 134 19.01 17.40 -1.35
C ALA A 134 18.35 17.67 0.01
N LEU A 135 18.06 16.62 0.77
CA LEU A 135 17.50 16.75 2.13
C LEU A 135 18.48 17.45 3.08
N LYS A 136 19.73 17.06 3.09
CA LYS A 136 20.77 17.71 3.91
C LYS A 136 20.98 19.17 3.57
N ALA A 137 20.86 19.56 2.29
CA ALA A 137 20.93 20.94 1.87
C ALA A 137 19.74 21.79 2.35
N ARG A 138 18.57 21.16 2.53
CA ARG A 138 17.32 21.81 2.95
C ARG A 138 17.13 21.82 4.46
N THR A 139 17.66 20.83 5.16
CA THR A 139 17.51 20.68 6.61
C THR A 139 18.75 21.14 7.35
N GLY A 140 18.62 21.52 8.62
CA GLY A 140 19.77 21.84 9.46
C GLY A 140 20.59 20.59 9.85
N PRO A 141 21.85 20.77 10.32
CA PRO A 141 22.75 19.66 10.66
C PRO A 141 22.17 18.65 11.66
N ALA A 142 21.32 19.07 12.56
CA ALA A 142 20.67 18.20 13.54
C ALA A 142 19.79 17.09 12.90
N ALA A 143 19.31 17.30 11.68
CA ALA A 143 18.51 16.31 10.96
C ALA A 143 19.36 15.34 10.12
N HIS A 144 20.66 15.60 9.92
CA HIS A 144 21.50 14.77 9.04
C HIS A 144 21.54 13.29 9.46
N PRO A 145 21.64 12.92 10.76
CA PRO A 145 21.61 11.51 11.14
C PRO A 145 20.31 10.79 10.76
N LEU A 146 19.17 11.48 10.74
CA LEU A 146 17.90 10.94 10.28
C LEU A 146 17.88 10.78 8.75
N VAL A 147 18.47 11.77 8.05
CA VAL A 147 18.59 11.71 6.58
C VAL A 147 19.45 10.53 6.15
N ASP A 148 20.54 10.22 6.87
CA ASP A 148 21.43 9.10 6.57
C ASP A 148 20.77 7.72 6.71
N GLN A 149 19.66 7.62 7.44
CA GLN A 149 18.89 6.40 7.58
C GLN A 149 17.87 6.17 6.45
N ILE A 150 17.63 7.20 5.62
CA ILE A 150 16.69 7.08 4.50
C ILE A 150 17.33 6.23 3.41
N SER A 151 16.65 5.17 3.01
CA SER A 151 16.93 4.38 1.81
C SER A 151 15.70 4.41 0.91
N LEU A 152 15.88 4.67 -0.35
CA LEU A 152 14.80 4.58 -1.33
C LEU A 152 14.57 3.15 -1.81
N GLN A 153 15.50 2.22 -1.48
CA GLN A 153 15.46 0.84 -1.98
C GLN A 153 15.34 0.80 -3.52
N GLU A 154 16.05 1.72 -4.18
CA GLU A 154 16.06 1.87 -5.63
C GLU A 154 16.56 0.60 -6.32
N PHE A 155 16.11 0.37 -7.52
CA PHE A 155 16.47 -0.77 -8.36
C PHE A 155 16.70 -0.30 -9.80
N LYS A 156 17.26 -1.16 -10.66
CA LYS A 156 17.46 -0.85 -12.07
C LYS A 156 16.50 -1.62 -12.96
N ASP A 157 16.33 -2.89 -12.71
CA ASP A 157 15.45 -3.76 -13.47
C ASP A 157 14.24 -4.16 -12.60
N PRO A 158 13.00 -3.87 -13.04
CA PRO A 158 11.81 -4.25 -12.29
C PRO A 158 11.62 -5.77 -12.19
N ARG A 159 12.14 -6.56 -13.12
CA ARG A 159 12.04 -8.03 -13.11
C ARG A 159 12.95 -8.62 -12.03
N GLU A 160 14.18 -8.14 -11.97
CA GLU A 160 15.11 -8.52 -10.90
C GLU A 160 14.57 -8.10 -9.54
N SER A 161 14.11 -6.85 -9.43
CA SER A 161 13.59 -6.29 -8.19
C SER A 161 12.35 -7.03 -7.66
N VAL A 162 11.40 -7.40 -8.51
CA VAL A 162 10.23 -8.18 -8.06
C VAL A 162 10.63 -9.58 -7.61
N ALA A 163 11.61 -10.19 -8.27
CA ALA A 163 12.15 -11.50 -7.86
C ALA A 163 12.84 -11.42 -6.49
N GLU A 164 13.64 -10.38 -6.25
CA GLU A 164 14.27 -10.10 -4.95
C GLU A 164 13.23 -9.94 -3.84
N ASP A 165 12.17 -9.17 -4.09
CA ASP A 165 11.12 -8.94 -3.10
C ASP A 165 10.31 -10.20 -2.79
N VAL A 166 10.03 -11.03 -3.81
CA VAL A 166 9.40 -12.36 -3.59
C VAL A 166 10.31 -13.25 -2.77
N ALA A 167 11.62 -13.30 -3.08
CA ALA A 167 12.58 -14.08 -2.30
C ALA A 167 12.66 -13.58 -0.86
N PHE A 168 12.78 -12.26 -0.65
CA PHE A 168 12.78 -11.64 0.67
C PHE A 168 11.57 -12.06 1.52
N LEU A 169 10.36 -12.02 0.95
CA LEU A 169 9.15 -12.42 1.66
C LEU A 169 9.13 -13.93 1.96
N ARG A 170 9.57 -14.77 1.03
CA ARG A 170 9.62 -16.22 1.23
C ARG A 170 10.62 -16.62 2.31
N GLU A 171 11.73 -15.93 2.41
CA GLU A 171 12.77 -16.18 3.41
C GLU A 171 12.46 -15.57 4.77
N SER A 172 11.67 -14.50 4.82
CA SER A 172 11.36 -13.78 6.06
C SER A 172 10.64 -14.69 7.07
N PRO A 173 11.18 -14.85 8.30
CA PRO A 173 10.51 -15.61 9.36
C PRO A 173 9.22 -14.93 9.86
N LEU A 174 8.99 -13.67 9.50
CA LEU A 174 7.82 -12.88 9.91
C LEU A 174 6.63 -13.03 8.97
N VAL A 175 6.82 -13.62 7.78
CA VAL A 175 5.73 -13.95 6.86
C VAL A 175 5.12 -15.29 7.26
N HIS A 176 3.79 -15.34 7.27
CA HIS A 176 3.07 -16.53 7.71
C HIS A 176 3.47 -17.77 6.89
N PRO A 177 3.73 -18.93 7.54
CA PRO A 177 4.23 -20.13 6.85
C PRO A 177 3.37 -20.57 5.67
N ASP A 178 2.04 -20.56 5.83
CA ASP A 178 1.07 -20.96 4.80
C ASP A 178 1.10 -20.05 3.56
N SER A 179 1.73 -18.89 3.66
CA SER A 179 1.83 -17.94 2.53
C SER A 179 3.06 -18.18 1.66
N LYS A 180 4.07 -18.91 2.15
CA LYS A 180 5.38 -19.00 1.47
C LYS A 180 5.28 -19.46 0.01
N ASP A 181 4.41 -20.41 -0.26
CA ASP A 181 4.19 -20.97 -1.59
C ASP A 181 3.15 -20.17 -2.40
N MET A 182 2.46 -19.22 -1.76
CA MET A 182 1.42 -18.37 -2.35
C MET A 182 1.90 -16.93 -2.60
N ILE A 183 3.20 -16.72 -2.71
CA ILE A 183 3.79 -15.41 -3.06
C ILE A 183 4.15 -15.42 -4.53
N SER A 184 3.57 -14.51 -5.30
CA SER A 184 3.85 -14.31 -6.72
C SER A 184 4.35 -12.90 -7.01
N GLY A 185 5.15 -12.78 -8.07
CA GLY A 185 5.70 -11.52 -8.54
C GLY A 185 5.34 -11.25 -10.00
N TRP A 186 4.97 -10.03 -10.31
CA TRP A 186 4.56 -9.59 -11.65
C TRP A 186 5.20 -8.25 -12.01
N VAL A 187 5.46 -8.06 -13.31
CA VAL A 187 5.84 -6.76 -13.86
C VAL A 187 4.78 -6.33 -14.86
N THR A 188 4.21 -5.14 -14.64
CA THR A 188 3.23 -4.54 -15.54
C THR A 188 3.82 -3.40 -16.34
N SER A 189 3.27 -3.11 -17.51
CA SER A 189 3.62 -1.92 -18.27
C SER A 189 2.82 -0.72 -17.79
N THR A 190 3.49 0.44 -17.69
CA THR A 190 2.85 1.75 -17.50
C THR A 190 2.84 2.57 -18.78
N VAL A 191 3.41 2.03 -19.85
CA VAL A 191 3.42 2.70 -21.15
C VAL A 191 2.08 2.46 -21.82
N TYR A 192 1.22 3.48 -21.83
CA TYR A 192 0.09 3.50 -22.74
C TYR A 192 0.66 3.66 -24.16
N GLN A 193 0.56 2.62 -24.96
CA GLN A 193 0.78 2.78 -26.40
C GLN A 193 -0.38 3.66 -26.92
N VAL A 194 -0.04 4.91 -27.27
CA VAL A 194 -0.93 5.84 -27.95
C VAL A 194 -1.04 5.42 -29.41
#